data_a0fe48a544baba427c251faedaf17620
#
_entry.id   a0fe48a544baba427c251faedaf17620
#
_cell.length_a   1.000
_cell.length_b   1.000
_cell.length_c   1.000
_cell.angle_alpha   90.00
_cell.angle_beta   90.00
_cell.angle_gamma   90.00
#
_symmetry.space_group_name_H-M   'P 1'
#
loop_
_entity.id
_entity.type
_entity.pdbx_description
1 polymer ?
#
loop_
_entity_poly.entity_id
_entity_poly.type
_entity_poly.pdbx_seq_one_letter_code
_entity_poly.pdbx_strand_id
1 'polypeptide(L)'
;MVVASDRTSLHQRGLTGEAQILRQVFESVDAASCPYSYNFHMHTVCSDGKLTPAALMEQVIGIGLQAFAITDHHSLRGYHQAQAWLEDWRWRNPTPLSQRRSAGSLMESAPRLFTGVEINALLAGTEVHLLGYGFAPSHQAIVPYLQGSAPRGSLKAAETVINAIQTAGGLAVLAHPARYRVSAETLIDHAVALGIDGVEAYYAYSNPDQWHPCPRHTPLIEALARHHRLFTTCGTDTHGSNLLRRL
;
A
#
# COMPACT_ATOMS: atom_id res chain seq x y z
N MET A 1 -31.98 -0.78 13.50
CA MET A 1 -31.31 0.27 14.27
C MET A 1 -29.84 -0.11 14.29
N VAL A 2 -29.08 0.33 13.28
CA VAL A 2 -27.64 0.03 13.15
C VAL A 2 -26.91 1.02 14.02
N VAL A 3 -26.24 0.51 15.06
CA VAL A 3 -25.39 1.31 15.95
C VAL A 3 -24.24 1.84 15.09
N ALA A 4 -24.21 3.14 14.85
CA ALA A 4 -23.06 3.81 14.25
C ALA A 4 -21.87 3.62 15.21
N SER A 5 -20.95 2.73 14.86
CA SER A 5 -19.67 2.58 15.54
C SER A 5 -18.94 3.91 15.45
N ASP A 6 -18.73 4.51 16.61
CA ASP A 6 -18.09 5.82 16.76
C ASP A 6 -16.64 5.72 16.31
N ARG A 7 -16.34 6.15 15.07
CA ARG A 7 -14.98 6.14 14.47
C ARG A 7 -14.04 7.19 15.06
N THR A 8 -14.40 7.87 16.13
CA THR A 8 -13.49 8.68 16.94
C THR A 8 -12.33 7.86 17.53
N SER A 9 -12.41 6.51 17.47
CA SER A 9 -11.36 5.61 17.97
C SER A 9 -10.07 5.58 17.13
N LEU A 10 -10.05 6.09 15.88
CA LEU A 10 -8.83 6.18 15.08
C LEU A 10 -7.76 7.09 15.70
N HIS A 11 -8.17 8.05 16.53
CA HIS A 11 -7.24 8.93 17.28
C HIS A 11 -6.56 8.25 18.48
N GLN A 12 -7.03 7.07 18.91
CA GLN A 12 -6.51 6.35 20.08
C GLN A 12 -5.60 5.16 19.73
N ARG A 13 -5.46 4.81 18.44
CA ARG A 13 -4.52 3.76 18.04
C ARG A 13 -3.09 4.31 18.09
N GLY A 14 -2.18 3.57 18.70
CA GLY A 14 -0.76 3.89 18.72
C GLY A 14 -0.12 3.69 17.33
N LEU A 15 -0.48 4.54 16.35
CA LEU A 15 0.14 4.52 15.03
C LEU A 15 1.64 4.76 15.14
N THR A 16 2.44 4.04 14.33
CA THR A 16 3.85 4.37 14.16
C THR A 16 4.01 5.78 13.56
N GLY A 17 5.16 6.41 13.74
CA GLY A 17 5.45 7.68 13.06
C GLY A 17 5.38 7.56 11.54
N GLU A 18 5.69 6.38 11.00
CA GLU A 18 5.59 6.07 9.56
C GLU A 18 4.14 6.04 9.10
N ALA A 19 3.25 5.36 9.82
CA ALA A 19 1.81 5.31 9.50
C ALA A 19 1.15 6.69 9.62
N GLN A 20 1.59 7.54 10.55
CA GLN A 20 1.09 8.92 10.66
C GLN A 20 1.41 9.75 9.42
N ILE A 21 2.62 9.61 8.88
CA ILE A 21 3.03 10.31 7.66
C ILE A 21 2.31 9.74 6.44
N LEU A 22 2.18 8.41 6.33
CA LEU A 22 1.43 7.76 5.25
C LEU A 22 -0.03 8.23 5.22
N ARG A 23 -0.65 8.40 6.37
CA ARG A 23 -2.01 8.95 6.47
C ARG A 23 -2.12 10.30 5.77
N GLN A 24 -1.17 11.22 6.02
CA GLN A 24 -1.13 12.53 5.36
C GLN A 24 -0.91 12.41 3.85
N VAL A 25 -0.05 11.47 3.42
CA VAL A 25 0.19 11.21 1.99
C VAL A 25 -1.08 10.68 1.33
N PHE A 26 -1.78 9.72 1.96
CA PHE A 26 -3.02 9.14 1.41
C PHE A 26 -4.17 10.17 1.29
N GLU A 27 -4.19 11.22 2.11
CA GLU A 27 -5.11 12.34 1.97
C GLU A 27 -4.87 13.15 0.68
N SER A 28 -3.66 13.07 0.09
CA SER A 28 -3.28 13.78 -1.15
C SER A 28 -3.30 12.89 -2.41
N VAL A 29 -3.57 11.59 -2.26
CA VAL A 29 -3.61 10.66 -3.40
C VAL A 29 -4.86 10.89 -4.24
N ASP A 30 -4.67 11.02 -5.55
CA ASP A 30 -5.71 11.19 -6.57
C ASP A 30 -5.43 10.33 -7.81
N ALA A 31 -6.28 10.47 -8.84
CA ALA A 31 -6.17 9.71 -10.07
C ALA A 31 -4.89 9.99 -10.89
N ALA A 32 -4.23 11.12 -10.67
CA ALA A 32 -3.00 11.51 -11.35
C ALA A 32 -1.72 11.12 -10.57
N SER A 33 -1.87 10.68 -9.33
CA SER A 33 -0.75 10.40 -8.43
C SER A 33 0.09 9.22 -8.86
N CYS A 34 -0.55 8.12 -9.30
CA CYS A 34 0.13 6.92 -9.77
C CYS A 34 0.21 6.92 -11.31
N PRO A 35 1.29 6.43 -11.90
CA PRO A 35 2.48 5.82 -11.28
C PRO A 35 3.66 6.77 -11.12
N TYR A 36 3.47 8.09 -11.27
CA TYR A 36 4.57 9.04 -11.42
C TYR A 36 4.96 9.77 -10.12
N SER A 37 4.00 10.04 -9.22
CA SER A 37 4.29 10.68 -7.94
C SER A 37 4.34 9.67 -6.80
N TYR A 38 3.36 8.74 -6.80
CA TYR A 38 3.20 7.71 -5.78
C TYR A 38 2.98 6.34 -6.40
N ASN A 39 3.45 5.29 -5.74
CA ASN A 39 3.13 3.90 -6.08
C ASN A 39 3.22 3.03 -4.82
N PHE A 40 2.08 2.64 -4.27
CA PHE A 40 2.01 1.91 -3.00
C PHE A 40 1.72 0.42 -3.16
N HIS A 41 1.71 -0.11 -4.39
CA HIS A 41 1.45 -1.51 -4.65
C HIS A 41 2.38 -2.04 -5.74
N MET A 42 3.46 -2.71 -5.34
CA MET A 42 4.50 -3.22 -6.25
C MET A 42 5.10 -4.51 -5.70
N HIS A 43 5.45 -5.42 -6.62
CA HIS A 43 6.04 -6.72 -6.31
C HIS A 43 7.45 -6.88 -6.87
N THR A 44 8.26 -7.66 -6.14
CA THR A 44 9.62 -8.01 -6.54
C THR A 44 9.79 -9.53 -6.65
N VAL A 45 10.97 -9.96 -7.08
CA VAL A 45 11.37 -11.40 -7.05
C VAL A 45 11.40 -11.99 -5.61
N CYS A 46 11.14 -11.19 -4.59
CA CYS A 46 11.00 -11.67 -3.22
C CYS A 46 9.61 -12.26 -2.94
N SER A 47 8.65 -12.06 -3.86
CA SER A 47 7.38 -12.78 -3.96
C SER A 47 7.17 -13.31 -5.38
N ASP A 48 6.35 -12.68 -6.18
CA ASP A 48 5.93 -13.15 -7.51
C ASP A 48 6.13 -12.11 -8.64
N GLY A 49 6.80 -10.99 -8.33
CA GLY A 49 7.23 -10.02 -9.33
C GLY A 49 8.50 -10.45 -10.08
N LYS A 50 8.83 -9.76 -11.17
CA LYS A 50 10.02 -10.03 -12.00
C LYS A 50 11.20 -9.10 -11.71
N LEU A 51 10.96 -7.93 -11.12
CA LEU A 51 12.03 -6.99 -10.78
C LEU A 51 12.78 -7.43 -9.53
N THR A 52 14.11 -7.40 -9.57
CA THR A 52 14.88 -7.41 -8.33
C THR A 52 14.64 -6.12 -7.56
N PRO A 53 14.75 -6.08 -6.22
CA PRO A 53 14.61 -4.83 -5.47
C PRO A 53 15.54 -3.72 -5.97
N ALA A 54 16.76 -4.04 -6.39
CA ALA A 54 17.70 -3.07 -6.96
C ALA A 54 17.20 -2.48 -8.29
N ALA A 55 16.74 -3.33 -9.23
CA ALA A 55 16.18 -2.89 -10.52
C ALA A 55 14.89 -2.07 -10.33
N LEU A 56 14.07 -2.42 -9.34
CA LEU A 56 12.90 -1.64 -8.96
C LEU A 56 13.33 -0.24 -8.47
N MET A 57 14.34 -0.16 -7.59
CA MET A 57 14.84 1.10 -7.07
C MET A 57 15.44 2.00 -8.15
N GLU A 58 16.15 1.44 -9.14
CA GLU A 58 16.64 2.19 -10.30
C GLU A 58 15.48 2.85 -11.07
N GLN A 59 14.37 2.11 -11.27
CA GLN A 59 13.18 2.67 -11.92
C GLN A 59 12.49 3.71 -11.05
N VAL A 60 12.38 3.50 -9.73
CA VAL A 60 11.83 4.48 -8.78
C VAL A 60 12.57 5.83 -8.88
N ILE A 61 13.91 5.79 -8.91
CA ILE A 61 14.74 7.00 -9.07
C ILE A 61 14.54 7.60 -10.47
N GLY A 62 14.54 6.77 -11.52
CA GLY A 62 14.40 7.22 -12.91
C GLY A 62 13.05 7.86 -13.21
N ILE A 63 11.97 7.37 -12.59
CA ILE A 63 10.61 7.93 -12.67
C ILE A 63 10.50 9.22 -11.84
N GLY A 64 11.24 9.32 -10.74
CA GLY A 64 11.15 10.42 -9.79
C GLY A 64 10.02 10.25 -8.77
N LEU A 65 9.69 9.01 -8.36
CA LEU A 65 8.68 8.77 -7.33
C LEU A 65 9.03 9.50 -6.04
N GLN A 66 8.05 10.18 -5.46
CA GLN A 66 8.19 10.89 -4.20
C GLN A 66 8.02 9.95 -2.99
N ALA A 67 7.02 9.07 -3.07
CA ALA A 67 6.72 8.10 -2.02
C ALA A 67 6.19 6.79 -2.62
N PHE A 68 6.59 5.67 -2.01
CA PHE A 68 6.21 4.35 -2.50
C PHE A 68 6.32 3.28 -1.41
N ALA A 69 5.72 2.11 -1.67
CA ALA A 69 5.88 0.92 -0.85
C ALA A 69 6.10 -0.30 -1.75
N ILE A 70 6.95 -1.23 -1.32
CA ILE A 70 7.05 -2.57 -1.88
C ILE A 70 6.14 -3.45 -1.02
N THR A 71 5.21 -4.14 -1.67
CA THR A 71 4.16 -4.93 -1.02
C THR A 71 4.24 -6.40 -1.39
N ASP A 72 5.43 -6.95 -1.43
CA ASP A 72 5.65 -8.39 -1.68
C ASP A 72 4.72 -9.25 -0.82
N HIS A 73 4.17 -10.32 -1.40
CA HIS A 73 3.28 -11.23 -0.71
C HIS A 73 3.95 -11.85 0.51
N HIS A 74 3.38 -11.61 1.69
CA HIS A 74 3.78 -12.21 2.97
C HIS A 74 5.26 -12.04 3.33
N SER A 75 5.95 -11.03 2.78
CA SER A 75 7.39 -10.88 2.92
C SER A 75 7.83 -9.42 2.95
N LEU A 76 8.80 -9.11 3.80
CA LEU A 76 9.50 -7.83 3.81
C LEU A 76 10.90 -7.90 3.19
N ARG A 77 11.27 -9.04 2.56
CA ARG A 77 12.62 -9.19 1.99
C ARG A 77 12.91 -8.14 0.91
N GLY A 78 11.94 -7.87 0.02
CA GLY A 78 12.05 -6.83 -1.00
C GLY A 78 12.21 -5.44 -0.38
N TYR A 79 11.39 -5.11 0.61
CA TYR A 79 11.49 -3.86 1.37
C TYR A 79 12.89 -3.67 1.99
N HIS A 80 13.42 -4.68 2.72
CA HIS A 80 14.73 -4.56 3.37
C HIS A 80 15.88 -4.41 2.39
N GLN A 81 15.83 -5.12 1.24
CA GLN A 81 16.83 -4.98 0.19
C GLN A 81 16.77 -3.60 -0.49
N ALA A 82 15.56 -3.10 -0.75
CA ALA A 82 15.37 -1.76 -1.31
C ALA A 82 15.79 -0.66 -0.33
N GLN A 83 15.54 -0.84 0.97
CA GLN A 83 15.97 0.08 2.02
C GLN A 83 17.50 0.18 2.06
N ALA A 84 18.19 -0.95 2.08
CA ALA A 84 19.66 -0.98 2.06
C ALA A 84 20.22 -0.34 0.78
N TRP A 85 19.60 -0.61 -0.38
CA TRP A 85 19.97 0.02 -1.65
C TRP A 85 19.79 1.54 -1.60
N LEU A 86 18.67 2.02 -1.04
CA LEU A 86 18.36 3.45 -0.93
C LEU A 86 19.32 4.18 0.04
N GLU A 87 19.72 3.54 1.13
CA GLU A 87 20.72 4.07 2.07
C GLU A 87 22.08 4.25 1.39
N ASP A 88 22.53 3.24 0.64
CA ASP A 88 23.77 3.29 -0.13
C ASP A 88 23.69 4.34 -1.29
N TRP A 89 22.56 4.43 -1.96
CA TRP A 89 22.31 5.45 -2.98
C TRP A 89 22.39 6.87 -2.39
N ARG A 90 21.77 7.11 -1.24
CA ARG A 90 21.83 8.42 -0.52
C ARG A 90 23.25 8.78 -0.11
N TRP A 91 24.04 7.80 0.30
CA TRP A 91 25.45 8.01 0.63
C TRP A 91 26.24 8.46 -0.60
N ARG A 92 26.00 7.85 -1.75
CA ARG A 92 26.70 8.19 -3.02
C ARG A 92 26.17 9.47 -3.66
N ASN A 93 24.96 9.89 -3.33
CA ASN A 93 24.30 11.08 -3.91
C ASN A 93 23.88 12.05 -2.80
N PRO A 94 24.84 12.67 -2.07
CA PRO A 94 24.51 13.57 -0.97
C PRO A 94 23.86 14.84 -1.51
N THR A 95 22.68 15.22 -0.95
CA THR A 95 22.03 16.49 -1.27
C THR A 95 22.91 17.66 -0.86
N PRO A 96 23.30 18.59 -1.75
CA PRO A 96 24.11 19.75 -1.41
C PRO A 96 23.47 20.58 -0.27
N LEU A 97 24.30 21.12 0.62
CA LEU A 97 23.85 21.93 1.77
C LEU A 97 23.04 23.16 1.35
N SER A 98 23.32 23.71 0.15
CA SER A 98 22.59 24.85 -0.44
C SER A 98 21.13 24.51 -0.77
N GLN A 99 20.84 23.26 -1.13
CA GLN A 99 19.50 22.80 -1.48
C GLN A 99 18.66 22.40 -0.26
N ARG A 100 19.30 22.10 0.87
CA ARG A 100 18.59 21.79 2.13
C ARG A 100 17.80 22.99 2.70
N ARG A 101 18.08 24.21 2.26
CA ARG A 101 17.42 25.45 2.72
C ARG A 101 16.21 25.87 1.86
N SER A 102 16.03 25.26 0.68
CA SER A 102 14.92 25.57 -0.23
C SER A 102 13.84 24.48 -0.11
N ALA A 103 13.21 24.41 1.07
CA ALA A 103 12.18 23.40 1.38
C ALA A 103 10.86 23.57 0.57
N GLY A 104 10.94 23.97 -0.68
CA GLY A 104 9.81 24.15 -1.59
C GLY A 104 9.89 23.36 -2.90
N SER A 105 11.03 22.71 -3.21
CA SER A 105 11.16 21.89 -4.42
C SER A 105 11.05 20.41 -4.07
N LEU A 106 9.94 19.79 -4.44
CA LEU A 106 9.67 18.37 -4.24
C LEU A 106 10.56 17.46 -5.11
N MET A 107 11.36 17.99 -6.02
CA MET A 107 12.18 17.24 -6.97
C MET A 107 13.62 16.90 -6.49
N GLU A 108 14.02 17.29 -5.29
CA GLU A 108 15.43 17.15 -4.85
C GLU A 108 15.64 16.29 -3.61
N SER A 109 14.60 15.69 -3.06
CA SER A 109 14.75 14.73 -1.95
C SER A 109 14.72 13.29 -2.46
N ALA A 110 15.56 12.44 -1.89
CA ALA A 110 15.49 10.99 -2.15
C ALA A 110 14.06 10.48 -1.91
N PRO A 111 13.55 9.55 -2.73
CA PRO A 111 12.21 9.02 -2.60
C PRO A 111 12.01 8.40 -1.21
N ARG A 112 10.79 8.43 -0.72
CA ARG A 112 10.44 7.87 0.58
C ARG A 112 9.87 6.46 0.41
N LEU A 113 10.63 5.47 0.83
CA LEU A 113 10.19 4.09 0.93
C LEU A 113 9.47 3.87 2.26
N PHE A 114 8.27 3.31 2.22
CA PHE A 114 7.47 2.94 3.37
C PHE A 114 7.40 1.43 3.54
N THR A 115 7.26 0.98 4.78
CA THR A 115 6.99 -0.43 5.08
C THR A 115 5.67 -0.84 4.44
N GLY A 116 5.67 -1.94 3.68
CA GLY A 116 4.50 -2.47 2.99
C GLY A 116 4.52 -4.00 2.89
N VAL A 117 3.33 -4.60 2.86
CA VAL A 117 3.14 -6.03 2.62
C VAL A 117 1.76 -6.27 2.04
N GLU A 118 1.62 -7.25 1.14
CA GLU A 118 0.32 -7.76 0.70
C GLU A 118 0.03 -9.12 1.34
N ILE A 119 -1.16 -9.27 1.94
CA ILE A 119 -1.54 -10.44 2.74
C ILE A 119 -2.85 -11.02 2.19
N ASN A 120 -2.85 -12.32 1.86
CA ASN A 120 -4.07 -13.05 1.51
C ASN A 120 -4.98 -13.16 2.73
N ALA A 121 -6.26 -12.84 2.55
CA ALA A 121 -7.27 -12.88 3.60
C ALA A 121 -8.59 -13.47 3.09
N LEU A 122 -9.45 -13.93 3.99
CA LEU A 122 -10.80 -14.38 3.67
C LEU A 122 -11.80 -13.32 4.15
N LEU A 123 -12.52 -12.69 3.22
CA LEU A 123 -13.53 -11.66 3.47
C LEU A 123 -14.82 -12.04 2.74
N ALA A 124 -15.97 -12.03 3.43
CA ALA A 124 -17.26 -12.36 2.83
C ALA A 124 -17.27 -13.68 2.02
N GLY A 125 -16.53 -14.69 2.50
CA GLY A 125 -16.45 -16.01 1.85
C GLY A 125 -15.56 -16.06 0.59
N THR A 126 -14.87 -14.97 0.24
CA THR A 126 -13.94 -14.94 -0.89
C THR A 126 -12.52 -14.58 -0.44
N GLU A 127 -11.52 -15.09 -1.14
CA GLU A 127 -10.13 -14.69 -0.91
C GLU A 127 -9.90 -13.31 -1.51
N VAL A 128 -9.37 -12.40 -0.69
CA VAL A 128 -8.99 -11.05 -1.04
C VAL A 128 -7.56 -10.78 -0.61
N HIS A 129 -7.00 -9.67 -1.07
CA HIS A 129 -5.72 -9.17 -0.60
C HIS A 129 -5.91 -7.93 0.29
N LEU A 130 -5.16 -7.88 1.37
CA LEU A 130 -5.07 -6.74 2.27
C LEU A 130 -3.64 -6.19 2.24
N LEU A 131 -3.51 -4.90 1.99
CA LEU A 131 -2.25 -4.20 2.04
C LEU A 131 -2.05 -3.64 3.45
N GLY A 132 -0.93 -3.96 4.05
CA GLY A 132 -0.52 -3.39 5.33
C GLY A 132 0.59 -2.36 5.10
N TYR A 133 0.48 -1.19 5.72
CA TYR A 133 1.44 -0.11 5.54
C TYR A 133 1.91 0.48 6.87
N GLY A 134 3.18 0.89 6.93
CA GLY A 134 3.73 1.68 8.01
C GLY A 134 3.70 1.02 9.39
N PHE A 135 3.53 -0.29 9.47
CA PHE A 135 3.51 -1.06 10.71
C PHE A 135 4.92 -1.30 11.24
N ALA A 136 5.03 -1.65 12.53
CA ALA A 136 6.30 -2.07 13.15
C ALA A 136 6.59 -3.53 12.76
N PRO A 137 7.62 -3.82 11.92
CA PRO A 137 7.86 -5.17 11.38
C PRO A 137 8.17 -6.25 12.44
N SER A 138 8.73 -5.85 13.57
CA SER A 138 9.07 -6.75 14.67
C SER A 138 7.93 -6.99 15.65
N HIS A 139 6.76 -6.33 15.46
CA HIS A 139 5.63 -6.50 16.37
C HIS A 139 5.04 -7.91 16.25
N GLN A 140 4.85 -8.59 17.38
CA GLN A 140 4.43 -10.00 17.42
C GLN A 140 3.11 -10.29 16.67
N ALA A 141 2.20 -9.34 16.58
CA ALA A 141 0.92 -9.51 15.88
C ALA A 141 1.09 -9.67 14.37
N ILE A 142 2.05 -8.98 13.74
CA ILE A 142 2.25 -9.00 12.29
C ILE A 142 3.24 -10.09 11.84
N VAL A 143 4.16 -10.50 12.71
CA VAL A 143 5.20 -11.50 12.38
C VAL A 143 4.65 -12.78 11.72
N PRO A 144 3.51 -13.38 12.14
CA PRO A 144 2.96 -14.56 11.48
C PRO A 144 2.62 -14.37 9.99
N TYR A 145 2.41 -13.14 9.55
CA TYR A 145 2.04 -12.79 8.17
C TYR A 145 3.25 -12.45 7.28
N LEU A 146 4.46 -12.44 7.84
CA LEU A 146 5.71 -12.05 7.16
C LEU A 146 6.65 -13.24 6.89
N GLN A 147 6.10 -14.46 6.88
CA GLN A 147 6.88 -15.70 6.80
C GLN A 147 7.09 -16.23 5.36
N GLY A 148 6.72 -15.47 4.34
CA GLY A 148 6.84 -15.85 2.93
C GLY A 148 5.79 -16.84 2.45
N SER A 149 4.72 -17.07 3.20
CA SER A 149 3.61 -17.95 2.83
C SER A 149 2.26 -17.42 3.30
N ALA A 150 1.21 -17.73 2.52
CA ALA A 150 -0.15 -17.32 2.83
C ALA A 150 -0.62 -17.89 4.18
N PRO A 151 -1.32 -17.07 5.01
CA PRO A 151 -1.84 -17.51 6.29
C PRO A 151 -2.92 -18.60 6.12
N ARG A 152 -3.06 -19.46 7.14
CA ARG A 152 -4.01 -20.58 7.14
C ARG A 152 -4.91 -20.54 8.37
N GLY A 153 -6.02 -21.27 8.28
CA GLY A 153 -6.97 -21.38 9.38
C GLY A 153 -7.50 -20.00 9.82
N SER A 154 -7.57 -19.76 11.10
CA SER A 154 -8.08 -18.50 11.69
C SER A 154 -7.24 -17.28 11.35
N LEU A 155 -5.95 -17.45 11.11
CA LEU A 155 -5.06 -16.36 10.68
C LEU A 155 -5.44 -15.78 9.32
N LYS A 156 -6.18 -16.54 8.46
CA LYS A 156 -6.62 -16.09 7.15
C LYS A 156 -7.86 -15.19 7.20
N ALA A 157 -8.60 -15.13 8.31
CA ALA A 157 -9.77 -14.26 8.43
C ALA A 157 -9.37 -12.78 8.27
N ALA A 158 -10.09 -12.02 7.43
CA ALA A 158 -9.79 -10.61 7.18
C ALA A 158 -9.75 -9.78 8.47
N GLU A 159 -10.66 -10.06 9.42
CA GLU A 159 -10.66 -9.44 10.75
C GLU A 159 -9.33 -9.64 11.46
N THR A 160 -8.80 -10.86 11.46
CA THR A 160 -7.52 -11.17 12.12
C THR A 160 -6.34 -10.47 11.46
N VAL A 161 -6.34 -10.39 10.12
CA VAL A 161 -5.30 -9.69 9.35
C VAL A 161 -5.35 -8.17 9.61
N ILE A 162 -6.55 -7.56 9.52
CA ILE A 162 -6.74 -6.13 9.79
C ILE A 162 -6.28 -5.79 11.20
N ASN A 163 -6.72 -6.56 12.19
CA ASN A 163 -6.33 -6.37 13.59
C ASN A 163 -4.81 -6.52 13.79
N ALA A 164 -4.16 -7.46 13.10
CA ALA A 164 -2.71 -7.66 13.21
C ALA A 164 -1.93 -6.45 12.68
N ILE A 165 -2.31 -5.93 11.49
CA ILE A 165 -1.70 -4.74 10.90
C ILE A 165 -1.88 -3.53 11.84
N GLN A 166 -3.09 -3.32 12.32
CA GLN A 166 -3.44 -2.19 13.17
C GLN A 166 -2.80 -2.27 14.56
N THR A 167 -2.74 -3.47 15.15
CA THR A 167 -2.06 -3.70 16.45
C THR A 167 -0.55 -3.44 16.33
N ALA A 168 0.04 -3.70 15.16
CA ALA A 168 1.43 -3.34 14.86
C ALA A 168 1.62 -1.83 14.54
N GLY A 169 0.59 -1.01 14.72
CA GLY A 169 0.61 0.44 14.49
C GLY A 169 0.54 0.87 13.03
N GLY A 170 0.12 -0.03 12.14
CA GLY A 170 -0.01 0.21 10.70
C GLY A 170 -1.42 0.60 10.24
N LEU A 171 -1.54 0.82 8.94
CA LEU A 171 -2.79 1.07 8.21
C LEU A 171 -3.13 -0.14 7.35
N ALA A 172 -4.38 -0.62 7.41
CA ALA A 172 -4.89 -1.74 6.62
C ALA A 172 -5.76 -1.22 5.47
N VAL A 173 -5.49 -1.70 4.24
CA VAL A 173 -6.14 -1.26 3.00
C VAL A 173 -6.64 -2.47 2.20
N LEU A 174 -7.87 -2.43 1.70
CA LEU A 174 -8.39 -3.46 0.80
C LEU A 174 -7.83 -3.22 -0.61
N ALA A 175 -7.06 -4.19 -1.13
CA ALA A 175 -6.45 -4.13 -2.45
C ALA A 175 -7.49 -4.36 -3.56
N HIS A 176 -7.36 -3.63 -4.66
CA HIS A 176 -8.08 -3.82 -5.93
C HIS A 176 -9.48 -4.47 -5.82
N PRO A 177 -10.44 -3.86 -5.11
CA PRO A 177 -11.70 -4.51 -4.71
C PRO A 177 -12.58 -4.99 -5.86
N ALA A 178 -12.42 -4.45 -7.08
CA ALA A 178 -13.19 -4.89 -8.24
C ALA A 178 -12.54 -6.05 -9.04
N ARG A 179 -11.45 -6.66 -8.56
CA ARG A 179 -10.85 -7.88 -9.15
C ARG A 179 -11.58 -9.16 -8.78
N TYR A 180 -12.37 -9.15 -7.74
CA TYR A 180 -12.99 -10.34 -7.18
C TYR A 180 -14.34 -10.63 -7.79
N ARG A 181 -14.88 -11.85 -7.59
CA ARG A 181 -16.22 -12.25 -8.06
C ARG A 181 -17.34 -11.60 -7.25
N VAL A 182 -17.06 -11.30 -5.97
CA VAL A 182 -17.95 -10.53 -5.09
C VAL A 182 -17.82 -9.05 -5.46
N SER A 183 -18.92 -8.31 -5.46
CA SER A 183 -18.88 -6.90 -5.87
C SER A 183 -18.01 -6.05 -4.95
N ALA A 184 -17.43 -4.98 -5.50
CA ALA A 184 -16.60 -4.05 -4.73
C ALA A 184 -17.37 -3.43 -3.56
N GLU A 185 -18.67 -3.10 -3.77
CA GLU A 185 -19.55 -2.57 -2.73
C GLU A 185 -19.66 -3.53 -1.55
N THR A 186 -19.99 -4.80 -1.84
CA THR A 186 -20.12 -5.83 -0.81
C THR A 186 -18.83 -6.02 -0.03
N LEU A 187 -17.68 -6.08 -0.74
CA LEU A 187 -16.38 -6.26 -0.08
C LEU A 187 -15.99 -5.06 0.77
N ILE A 188 -16.22 -3.85 0.27
CA ILE A 188 -15.92 -2.62 1.00
C ILE A 188 -16.80 -2.52 2.26
N ASP A 189 -18.11 -2.79 2.16
CA ASP A 189 -19.03 -2.78 3.30
C ASP A 189 -18.60 -3.76 4.40
N HIS A 190 -18.22 -5.00 4.01
CA HIS A 190 -17.72 -5.98 4.97
C HIS A 190 -16.39 -5.56 5.59
N ALA A 191 -15.46 -5.02 4.79
CA ALA A 191 -14.17 -4.53 5.30
C ALA A 191 -14.37 -3.34 6.26
N VAL A 192 -15.30 -2.44 5.96
CA VAL A 192 -15.70 -1.32 6.83
C VAL A 192 -16.25 -1.82 8.18
N ALA A 193 -17.09 -2.86 8.16
CA ALA A 193 -17.60 -3.46 9.39
C ALA A 193 -16.49 -4.05 10.27
N LEU A 194 -15.35 -4.47 9.66
CA LEU A 194 -14.16 -4.95 10.36
C LEU A 194 -13.16 -3.83 10.72
N GLY A 195 -13.48 -2.58 10.43
CA GLY A 195 -12.66 -1.42 10.81
C GLY A 195 -11.45 -1.16 9.93
N ILE A 196 -11.50 -1.52 8.63
CA ILE A 196 -10.44 -1.22 7.67
C ILE A 196 -10.19 0.30 7.54
N ASP A 197 -8.95 0.70 7.28
CA ASP A 197 -8.56 2.11 7.22
C ASP A 197 -8.72 2.70 5.81
N GLY A 198 -8.55 1.91 4.76
CA GLY A 198 -8.58 2.41 3.39
C GLY A 198 -8.92 1.37 2.33
N VAL A 199 -8.98 1.83 1.08
CA VAL A 199 -9.22 1.01 -0.11
C VAL A 199 -8.35 1.48 -1.28
N GLU A 200 -7.83 0.55 -2.07
CA GLU A 200 -7.10 0.88 -3.29
C GLU A 200 -8.10 1.29 -4.39
N ALA A 201 -8.27 2.60 -4.57
CA ALA A 201 -9.23 3.18 -5.51
C ALA A 201 -8.64 3.35 -6.91
N TYR A 202 -7.36 3.69 -7.00
CA TYR A 202 -6.69 3.98 -8.26
C TYR A 202 -5.88 2.78 -8.71
N TYR A 203 -6.53 1.93 -9.50
CA TYR A 203 -5.99 0.65 -9.98
C TYR A 203 -6.37 0.41 -11.46
N ALA A 204 -5.45 -0.18 -12.23
CA ALA A 204 -5.63 -0.45 -13.67
C ALA A 204 -6.16 -1.87 -13.91
N TYR A 205 -7.47 -2.09 -13.80
CA TYR A 205 -8.08 -3.43 -13.90
C TYR A 205 -7.93 -4.10 -15.27
N SER A 206 -7.75 -3.33 -16.35
CA SER A 206 -7.65 -3.85 -17.72
C SER A 206 -6.22 -4.04 -18.23
N ASN A 207 -5.21 -3.81 -17.38
CA ASN A 207 -3.78 -3.84 -17.75
C ASN A 207 -3.48 -3.03 -19.04
N PRO A 208 -3.81 -1.73 -19.09
CA PRO A 208 -3.56 -0.92 -20.27
C PRO A 208 -2.05 -0.75 -20.53
N ASP A 209 -1.66 -0.56 -21.80
CA ASP A 209 -0.26 -0.34 -22.19
C ASP A 209 0.37 0.87 -21.49
N GLN A 210 -0.42 1.92 -21.30
CA GLN A 210 -0.09 3.04 -20.43
C GLN A 210 -0.98 2.97 -19.21
N TRP A 211 -0.38 2.86 -18.03
CA TRP A 211 -1.12 2.75 -16.79
C TRP A 211 -1.98 3.99 -16.55
N HIS A 212 -3.24 3.77 -16.24
CA HIS A 212 -4.19 4.78 -15.74
C HIS A 212 -5.25 4.09 -14.86
N PRO A 213 -5.82 4.80 -13.89
CA PRO A 213 -6.93 4.28 -13.09
C PRO A 213 -8.10 3.87 -13.98
N CYS A 214 -8.76 2.79 -13.64
CA CYS A 214 -9.86 2.26 -14.44
C CYS A 214 -11.07 3.21 -14.45
N PRO A 215 -11.47 3.78 -15.60
CA PRO A 215 -12.56 4.76 -15.66
C PRO A 215 -13.91 4.18 -15.25
N ARG A 216 -14.07 2.85 -15.31
CA ARG A 216 -15.33 2.16 -14.94
C ARG A 216 -15.46 1.97 -13.43
N HIS A 217 -14.38 1.60 -12.74
CA HIS A 217 -14.44 1.18 -11.34
C HIS A 217 -13.97 2.26 -10.37
N THR A 218 -13.00 3.08 -10.75
CA THR A 218 -12.45 4.13 -9.88
C THR A 218 -13.52 5.07 -9.32
N PRO A 219 -14.45 5.63 -10.10
CA PRO A 219 -15.46 6.57 -9.58
C PRO A 219 -16.37 5.94 -8.51
N LEU A 220 -16.72 4.67 -8.68
CA LEU A 220 -17.51 3.93 -7.72
C LEU A 220 -16.76 3.71 -6.41
N ILE A 221 -15.50 3.25 -6.50
CA ILE A 221 -14.68 2.97 -5.32
C ILE A 221 -14.37 4.26 -4.56
N GLU A 222 -14.09 5.37 -5.25
CA GLU A 222 -13.94 6.70 -4.63
C GLU A 222 -15.20 7.15 -3.90
N ALA A 223 -16.38 6.95 -4.52
CA ALA A 223 -17.66 7.31 -3.89
C ALA A 223 -17.89 6.51 -2.61
N LEU A 224 -17.61 5.19 -2.63
CA LEU A 224 -17.69 4.31 -1.46
C LEU A 224 -16.66 4.71 -0.39
N ALA A 225 -15.41 4.97 -0.79
CA ALA A 225 -14.37 5.42 0.13
C ALA A 225 -14.78 6.72 0.85
N ARG A 226 -15.31 7.69 0.11
CA ARG A 226 -15.80 8.96 0.68
C ARG A 226 -16.99 8.73 1.62
N HIS A 227 -17.94 7.89 1.21
CA HIS A 227 -19.12 7.56 2.03
C HIS A 227 -18.71 6.96 3.38
N HIS A 228 -17.76 6.03 3.36
CA HIS A 228 -17.27 5.33 4.54
C HIS A 228 -16.09 6.02 5.23
N ARG A 229 -15.64 7.19 4.74
CA ARG A 229 -14.48 7.93 5.26
C ARG A 229 -13.20 7.08 5.30
N LEU A 230 -12.97 6.29 4.25
CA LEU A 230 -11.77 5.52 4.05
C LEU A 230 -10.71 6.36 3.34
N PHE A 231 -9.43 6.04 3.59
CA PHE A 231 -8.35 6.53 2.73
C PHE A 231 -8.43 5.87 1.35
N THR A 232 -7.96 6.60 0.34
CA THR A 232 -7.74 6.02 -0.98
C THR A 232 -6.25 5.83 -1.22
N THR A 233 -5.87 4.70 -1.82
CA THR A 233 -4.51 4.44 -2.25
C THR A 233 -4.43 4.17 -3.74
N CYS A 234 -3.21 4.17 -4.27
CA CYS A 234 -2.92 3.87 -5.66
C CYS A 234 -1.70 2.95 -5.78
N GLY A 235 -1.72 2.12 -6.82
CA GLY A 235 -0.59 1.26 -7.12
C GLY A 235 -0.68 0.64 -8.51
N THR A 236 0.47 0.27 -9.05
CA THR A 236 0.53 -0.43 -10.35
C THR A 236 0.30 -1.92 -10.22
N ASP A 237 0.48 -2.48 -9.03
CA ASP A 237 0.48 -3.93 -8.79
C ASP A 237 1.45 -4.64 -9.77
N THR A 238 2.64 -4.05 -9.94
CA THR A 238 3.61 -4.49 -10.95
C THR A 238 4.13 -5.88 -10.63
N HIS A 239 3.93 -6.79 -11.56
CA HIS A 239 4.52 -8.14 -11.57
C HIS A 239 5.50 -8.33 -12.73
N GLY A 240 5.50 -7.40 -13.70
CA GLY A 240 6.39 -7.40 -14.86
C GLY A 240 7.77 -6.80 -14.59
N SER A 241 8.44 -6.34 -15.64
CA SER A 241 9.76 -5.72 -15.60
C SER A 241 9.73 -4.19 -15.69
N ASN A 242 8.54 -3.57 -15.65
CA ASN A 242 8.36 -2.13 -15.80
C ASN A 242 7.36 -1.61 -14.75
N LEU A 243 7.79 -0.68 -13.89
CA LEU A 243 6.96 -0.10 -12.83
C LEU A 243 5.75 0.70 -13.34
N LEU A 244 5.78 1.12 -14.60
CA LEU A 244 4.66 1.85 -15.23
C LEU A 244 3.57 0.92 -15.78
N ARG A 245 3.65 -0.39 -15.51
CA ARG A 245 2.70 -1.41 -15.94
C ARG A 245 2.49 -2.45 -14.86
N ARG A 246 1.35 -3.13 -14.91
CA ARG A 246 1.10 -4.28 -14.03
C ARG A 246 1.87 -5.53 -14.51
N LEU A 247 1.87 -5.81 -15.82
CA LEU A 247 2.48 -7.01 -16.44
C LEU A 247 3.50 -6.63 -17.51
#